data_0c9a5ed169f7a806359a63d1b8312fbb
#
_entry.id   0c9a5ed169f7a806359a63d1b8312fbb
#
_cell.length_a   1.000
_cell.length_b   1.000
_cell.length_c   1.000
_cell.angle_alpha   90.00
_cell.angle_beta   90.00
_cell.angle_gamma   90.00
#
_symmetry.space_group_name_H-M   'P 1'
#
loop_
_entity.id
_entity.type
_entity.pdbx_description
1 polymer ?
#
loop_
_entity_poly.entity_id
_entity_poly.type
_entity_poly.pdbx_seq_one_letter_code
_entity_poly.pdbx_strand_id
1 'polypeptide(L)'
;MKFFYSFFCSLFACLCFCFPSLMSANEVNLQNVFANRLKSPNHKISVINENNVFSLCYKKTKAIELSFNNFNGTSQNAQFVFLRKLNENYRMKTGKRAVCMNEANEYKAQISDNLAVVLRIYNDGIAFRYEYNHLSNGIVPQETTAFKILEGMKRWMQQWADSYEGFFPISDTYKQTPVPSYSGTSKSKDGWNNRWGFPALVQADENVFALITEANIERRQSAACLFNEGEIFRVVPDKNEKAGNGPWHSPWRVVILGTLADVVESTLVTDVCEPAKIQNTDWIQPGVVSWVYWAYNHGSNDINIIKRYVDMAVRLKLPYVLIDAEWDQMKDGFSVEDAVRYANDNHIKPMIWYNSSVGWVDGAPTPKFKLNKPEDREKEFAWCEKIGVAGVKIDFFSGDNQMNMDYCIDLMEDAAKHHLFVNFHGATVPRGWQRTYPNLMSTEGVYGAEWYNNVPTFTKKAAAHNATLPFTRNVIGPMDYTPCAFSDSQHPHITSKAHELALTVLFESALQHLADRPESFYQQPVEVQQFLGYLPAAWDDTKLINGYPGQFVTIARKSDDKWFVAGINGTDNPMDIKLDLKKIVKGKKTVKLFLDNPDNNEQWLFKTVELKELPAVMNCVPRGGFLLVIS
;
A
#
# COMPACT_ATOMS: atom_id res chain seq x y z
N MET A 1 10.16 -77.16 -14.22
CA MET A 1 10.62 -77.57 -15.57
C MET A 1 11.54 -76.44 -16.03
N LYS A 2 12.80 -76.75 -15.89
CA LYS A 2 13.82 -76.97 -16.91
C LYS A 2 14.19 -75.69 -17.66
N PHE A 3 15.35 -75.14 -17.38
CA PHE A 3 16.68 -75.35 -17.98
C PHE A 3 16.92 -74.26 -19.08
N PHE A 4 18.01 -73.62 -19.40
CA PHE A 4 19.46 -73.83 -19.06
C PHE A 4 20.20 -72.59 -19.66
N TYR A 5 21.24 -72.10 -19.01
CA TYR A 5 22.61 -71.80 -19.48
C TYR A 5 22.77 -70.96 -20.79
N SER A 6 23.69 -70.04 -20.99
CA SER A 6 25.12 -70.13 -20.69
C SER A 6 25.84 -68.83 -21.07
N PHE A 7 26.73 -68.35 -20.23
CA PHE A 7 28.10 -67.90 -20.50
C PHE A 7 28.52 -67.64 -21.95
N PHE A 8 29.06 -66.42 -22.22
CA PHE A 8 30.38 -66.28 -22.85
C PHE A 8 31.03 -64.94 -22.46
N CYS A 9 32.17 -65.03 -21.76
CA CYS A 9 33.19 -64.00 -21.63
C CYS A 9 34.01 -63.95 -22.92
N SER A 10 34.34 -62.76 -23.41
CA SER A 10 35.60 -62.59 -24.15
C SER A 10 36.11 -61.18 -24.04
N LEU A 11 37.26 -61.05 -23.46
CA LEU A 11 38.18 -59.92 -23.44
C LEU A 11 38.30 -59.24 -24.82
N PHE A 12 38.31 -57.94 -24.84
CA PHE A 12 39.21 -57.16 -25.67
C PHE A 12 39.73 -55.95 -24.89
N ALA A 13 41.04 -55.89 -24.82
CA ALA A 13 41.80 -54.90 -24.08
C ALA A 13 42.01 -53.63 -24.90
N CYS A 14 42.09 -52.56 -24.17
CA CYS A 14 42.85 -51.34 -24.38
C CYS A 14 43.00 -50.76 -25.80
N LEU A 15 42.41 -49.58 -25.95
CA LEU A 15 43.13 -48.44 -26.56
C LEU A 15 42.56 -47.16 -25.97
N CYS A 16 43.24 -46.64 -24.94
CA CYS A 16 43.09 -45.29 -24.48
C CYS A 16 43.54 -44.32 -25.57
N PHE A 17 42.59 -43.66 -26.23
CA PHE A 17 42.87 -42.39 -26.87
C PHE A 17 42.23 -41.31 -26.00
N CYS A 18 43.08 -40.64 -25.24
CA CYS A 18 42.79 -39.32 -24.67
C CYS A 18 42.53 -38.34 -25.79
N PHE A 19 41.25 -38.03 -26.06
CA PHE A 19 40.88 -36.76 -26.60
C PHE A 19 40.48 -35.88 -25.44
N PRO A 20 41.23 -34.81 -25.14
CA PRO A 20 40.70 -33.77 -24.28
C PRO A 20 39.53 -33.15 -25.03
N SER A 21 38.36 -33.22 -24.44
CA SER A 21 37.18 -32.53 -24.89
C SER A 21 37.49 -31.01 -24.97
N LEU A 22 37.70 -30.52 -26.16
CA LEU A 22 37.63 -29.11 -26.55
C LEU A 22 36.15 -28.66 -26.54
N MET A 23 35.42 -29.07 -25.52
CA MET A 23 34.12 -28.55 -25.18
C MET A 23 34.27 -27.86 -23.84
N SER A 24 34.65 -26.60 -23.84
CA SER A 24 34.26 -25.72 -22.74
C SER A 24 34.70 -24.27 -22.89
N ALA A 25 35.68 -23.98 -23.73
CA ALA A 25 36.14 -22.59 -23.83
C ALA A 25 35.19 -21.66 -24.61
N ASN A 26 34.36 -22.22 -25.51
CA ASN A 26 33.42 -21.38 -26.31
C ASN A 26 32.00 -21.32 -25.74
N GLU A 27 31.54 -22.30 -24.96
CA GLU A 27 30.21 -22.20 -24.32
C GLU A 27 30.23 -21.36 -23.05
N VAL A 28 31.34 -21.34 -22.32
CA VAL A 28 31.49 -20.45 -21.15
C VAL A 28 31.69 -18.98 -21.55
N ASN A 29 32.22 -18.72 -22.75
CA ASN A 29 32.38 -17.34 -23.23
C ASN A 29 31.14 -16.72 -23.89
N LEU A 30 30.13 -17.52 -24.25
CA LEU A 30 28.86 -17.00 -24.79
C LEU A 30 27.83 -16.65 -23.72
N GLN A 31 27.99 -17.15 -22.51
CA GLN A 31 27.14 -16.73 -21.37
C GLN A 31 27.67 -15.49 -20.63
N ASN A 32 28.89 -15.08 -20.84
CA ASN A 32 29.52 -13.88 -20.31
C ASN A 32 29.53 -12.71 -21.30
N VAL A 33 28.60 -12.61 -22.22
CA VAL A 33 28.30 -11.36 -22.90
C VAL A 33 27.65 -10.46 -21.87
N PHE A 34 28.44 -9.60 -21.24
CA PHE A 34 28.02 -8.55 -20.32
C PHE A 34 26.89 -7.76 -20.98
N ALA A 35 25.66 -8.11 -20.60
CA ALA A 35 24.52 -7.42 -21.16
C ALA A 35 24.48 -6.02 -20.52
N ASN A 36 25.00 -5.01 -21.21
CA ASN A 36 24.81 -3.60 -20.83
C ASN A 36 23.31 -3.26 -20.68
N ARG A 37 22.45 -4.17 -21.07
CA ARG A 37 21.00 -4.00 -21.05
C ARG A 37 20.30 -5.23 -20.47
N LEU A 38 19.84 -5.12 -19.22
CA LEU A 38 19.03 -6.13 -18.54
C LEU A 38 17.55 -5.91 -18.86
N LYS A 39 16.73 -6.97 -18.90
CA LYS A 39 15.33 -6.88 -19.36
C LYS A 39 14.37 -7.64 -18.45
N SER A 40 13.12 -7.16 -18.41
CA SER A 40 11.96 -7.89 -17.83
C SER A 40 11.58 -9.12 -18.69
N PRO A 41 10.82 -10.09 -18.14
CA PRO A 41 10.34 -11.24 -18.90
C PRO A 41 9.61 -10.88 -20.19
N ASN A 42 8.75 -9.86 -20.17
CA ASN A 42 8.01 -9.36 -21.35
C ASN A 42 8.78 -8.34 -22.20
N HIS A 43 10.03 -8.04 -21.87
CA HIS A 43 10.92 -7.09 -22.53
C HIS A 43 10.44 -5.64 -22.59
N LYS A 44 9.40 -5.23 -21.87
CA LYS A 44 8.93 -3.84 -21.83
C LYS A 44 9.81 -2.96 -20.97
N ILE A 45 10.37 -3.51 -19.89
CA ILE A 45 11.27 -2.79 -18.99
C ILE A 45 12.70 -3.23 -19.24
N SER A 46 13.61 -2.27 -19.25
CA SER A 46 15.03 -2.53 -19.31
C SER A 46 15.82 -1.58 -18.43
N VAL A 47 16.93 -2.10 -17.91
CA VAL A 47 17.94 -1.36 -17.16
C VAL A 47 19.21 -1.35 -17.99
N ILE A 48 19.69 -0.16 -18.34
CA ILE A 48 20.88 0.04 -19.17
C ILE A 48 21.97 0.61 -18.30
N ASN A 49 23.10 -0.07 -18.22
CA ASN A 49 24.27 0.40 -17.48
C ASN A 49 25.23 1.14 -18.40
N GLU A 50 25.48 2.41 -18.12
CA GLU A 50 26.48 3.25 -18.77
C GLU A 50 27.37 3.88 -17.69
N ASN A 51 28.57 3.35 -17.51
CA ASN A 51 29.54 3.86 -16.53
C ASN A 51 29.00 3.92 -15.08
N ASN A 52 28.32 2.86 -14.64
CA ASN A 52 27.67 2.76 -13.32
C ASN A 52 26.51 3.75 -13.08
N VAL A 53 25.99 4.36 -14.12
CA VAL A 53 24.70 5.04 -14.13
C VAL A 53 23.69 4.12 -14.82
N PHE A 54 22.61 3.80 -14.14
CA PHE A 54 21.62 2.84 -14.59
C PHE A 54 20.36 3.57 -15.07
N SER A 55 20.16 3.60 -16.39
CA SER A 55 18.96 4.17 -16.99
C SER A 55 17.81 3.17 -16.91
N LEU A 56 16.74 3.52 -16.19
CA LEU A 56 15.50 2.75 -16.14
C LEU A 56 14.60 3.15 -17.30
N CYS A 57 14.27 2.19 -18.17
CA CYS A 57 13.54 2.45 -19.39
C CYS A 57 12.25 1.61 -19.47
N TYR A 58 11.15 2.25 -19.88
CA TYR A 58 9.92 1.60 -20.29
C TYR A 58 9.82 1.65 -21.82
N LYS A 59 9.87 0.46 -22.46
CA LYS A 59 10.01 0.34 -23.93
C LYS A 59 11.25 1.08 -24.42
N LYS A 60 11.08 2.21 -25.12
CA LYS A 60 12.16 3.04 -25.65
C LYS A 60 12.37 4.34 -24.85
N THR A 61 11.47 4.64 -23.92
CA THR A 61 11.51 5.88 -23.12
C THR A 61 12.37 5.66 -21.87
N LYS A 62 13.40 6.47 -21.70
CA LYS A 62 14.15 6.58 -20.44
C LYS A 62 13.30 7.33 -19.43
N ALA A 63 13.06 6.72 -18.29
CA ALA A 63 12.22 7.31 -17.24
C ALA A 63 13.05 8.09 -16.21
N ILE A 64 13.94 7.41 -15.52
CA ILE A 64 14.82 8.00 -14.49
C ILE A 64 16.18 7.32 -14.53
N GLU A 65 17.18 7.95 -13.91
CA GLU A 65 18.50 7.35 -13.67
C GLU A 65 18.59 6.90 -12.22
N LEU A 66 19.30 5.79 -12.00
CA LEU A 66 19.58 5.19 -10.72
C LEU A 66 21.10 5.04 -10.55
N SER A 67 21.62 5.38 -9.38
CA SER A 67 22.99 5.09 -8.94
C SER A 67 22.93 4.19 -7.71
N PHE A 68 23.68 3.08 -7.72
CA PHE A 68 23.81 2.17 -6.58
C PHE A 68 24.94 2.58 -5.63
N ASN A 69 24.91 2.02 -4.43
CA ASN A 69 25.95 2.18 -3.42
C ASN A 69 27.32 1.72 -3.92
N ASN A 70 28.36 2.48 -3.57
CA ASN A 70 29.79 2.12 -3.75
C ASN A 70 30.23 1.78 -5.18
N PHE A 71 29.42 2.08 -6.19
CA PHE A 71 29.86 1.95 -7.58
C PHE A 71 30.66 3.18 -8.04
N ASN A 72 30.47 4.33 -7.41
CA ASN A 72 31.23 5.55 -7.72
C ASN A 72 32.63 5.46 -7.11
N GLY A 73 33.63 5.13 -7.92
CA GLY A 73 35.04 5.03 -7.49
C GLY A 73 35.72 3.70 -7.80
N THR A 74 34.97 2.70 -8.25
CA THR A 74 35.57 1.49 -8.84
C THR A 74 35.86 1.72 -10.31
N SER A 75 37.07 1.42 -10.75
CA SER A 75 37.49 1.51 -12.15
C SER A 75 36.79 0.48 -13.08
N GLN A 76 35.96 -0.39 -12.52
CA GLN A 76 35.22 -1.43 -13.26
C GLN A 76 33.72 -1.20 -13.16
N ASN A 77 33.05 -1.31 -14.32
CA ASN A 77 31.58 -1.28 -14.39
C ASN A 77 30.99 -2.45 -13.61
N ALA A 78 29.91 -2.21 -12.84
CA ALA A 78 29.18 -3.26 -12.16
C ALA A 78 28.63 -4.26 -13.18
N GLN A 79 29.01 -5.52 -13.01
CA GLN A 79 28.61 -6.61 -13.91
C GLN A 79 27.49 -7.41 -13.27
N PHE A 80 26.28 -7.26 -13.79
CA PHE A 80 25.15 -8.05 -13.39
C PHE A 80 25.11 -9.38 -14.13
N VAL A 81 25.14 -10.47 -13.40
CA VAL A 81 25.00 -11.83 -13.92
C VAL A 81 23.56 -12.28 -13.68
N PHE A 82 22.94 -12.88 -14.70
CA PHE A 82 21.63 -13.50 -14.58
C PHE A 82 21.70 -14.67 -13.61
N LEU A 83 20.80 -14.72 -12.61
CA LEU A 83 20.69 -15.82 -11.66
C LEU A 83 19.58 -16.79 -12.03
N ARG A 84 18.36 -16.27 -12.18
CA ARG A 84 17.16 -17.11 -12.40
C ARG A 84 15.97 -16.29 -12.89
N LYS A 85 14.98 -17.00 -13.40
CA LYS A 85 13.62 -16.49 -13.55
C LYS A 85 12.81 -16.78 -12.30
N LEU A 86 12.10 -15.80 -11.81
CA LEU A 86 11.04 -15.97 -10.82
C LEU A 86 9.73 -16.15 -11.57
N ASN A 87 8.93 -17.12 -11.13
CA ASN A 87 7.57 -17.34 -11.63
C ASN A 87 6.79 -18.05 -10.53
N GLU A 88 6.16 -17.28 -9.67
CA GLU A 88 5.43 -17.73 -8.50
C GLU A 88 4.06 -17.07 -8.49
N ASN A 89 3.01 -17.86 -8.29
CA ASN A 89 1.68 -17.36 -7.99
C ASN A 89 1.43 -17.48 -6.50
N TYR A 90 0.88 -16.43 -5.91
CA TYR A 90 0.47 -16.43 -4.51
C TYR A 90 -0.91 -15.81 -4.35
N ARG A 91 -1.57 -16.11 -3.23
CA ARG A 91 -2.90 -15.57 -2.92
C ARG A 91 -2.81 -14.58 -1.77
N MET A 92 -3.58 -13.51 -1.92
CA MET A 92 -3.79 -12.51 -0.88
C MET A 92 -5.20 -12.65 -0.30
N LYS A 93 -5.34 -12.53 1.02
CA LYS A 93 -6.65 -12.44 1.71
C LYS A 93 -7.26 -11.03 1.58
N THR A 94 -6.41 -10.04 1.38
CA THR A 94 -6.74 -8.61 1.33
C THR A 94 -6.09 -7.99 0.12
N GLY A 95 -6.44 -6.75 -0.21
CA GLY A 95 -5.75 -5.99 -1.25
C GLY A 95 -6.49 -5.89 -2.57
N LYS A 96 -5.80 -5.34 -3.54
CA LYS A 96 -6.33 -5.00 -4.87
C LYS A 96 -6.46 -6.20 -5.82
N ARG A 97 -5.88 -7.36 -5.48
CA ARG A 97 -5.88 -8.58 -6.30
C ARG A 97 -5.74 -9.83 -5.45
N ALA A 98 -6.64 -10.79 -5.63
CA ALA A 98 -6.64 -12.03 -4.85
C ALA A 98 -5.58 -13.03 -5.30
N VAL A 99 -5.23 -13.07 -6.60
CA VAL A 99 -4.18 -13.91 -7.15
C VAL A 99 -3.12 -13.02 -7.78
N CYS A 100 -1.94 -12.99 -7.19
CA CYS A 100 -0.80 -12.21 -7.64
C CYS A 100 0.20 -13.08 -8.38
N MET A 101 0.89 -12.50 -9.37
CA MET A 101 1.89 -13.17 -10.19
C MET A 101 3.25 -12.51 -9.95
N ASN A 102 4.13 -13.18 -9.21
CA ASN A 102 5.50 -12.76 -8.99
C ASN A 102 6.38 -13.27 -10.13
N GLU A 103 6.50 -12.49 -11.21
CA GLU A 103 7.26 -12.84 -12.41
C GLU A 103 8.38 -11.83 -12.68
N ALA A 104 9.64 -12.26 -12.56
CA ALA A 104 10.80 -11.41 -12.76
C ALA A 104 12.01 -12.16 -13.32
N ASN A 105 12.94 -11.44 -13.90
CA ASN A 105 14.32 -11.87 -14.11
C ASN A 105 15.19 -11.33 -12.97
N GLU A 106 15.88 -12.22 -12.26
CA GLU A 106 16.77 -11.88 -11.15
C GLU A 106 18.23 -11.91 -11.58
N TYR A 107 18.95 -10.86 -11.22
CA TYR A 107 20.36 -10.64 -11.51
C TYR A 107 21.10 -10.32 -10.22
N LYS A 108 22.41 -10.61 -10.19
CA LYS A 108 23.30 -10.26 -9.07
C LYS A 108 24.59 -9.65 -9.59
N ALA A 109 25.04 -8.59 -8.94
CA ALA A 109 26.37 -8.02 -9.13
C ALA A 109 27.16 -8.10 -7.82
N GLN A 110 28.35 -8.69 -7.86
CA GLN A 110 29.28 -8.65 -6.74
C GLN A 110 30.07 -7.35 -6.81
N ILE A 111 30.04 -6.56 -5.74
CA ILE A 111 30.69 -5.24 -5.63
C ILE A 111 32.03 -5.37 -4.92
N SER A 112 32.06 -6.17 -3.87
CA SER A 112 33.26 -6.52 -3.11
C SER A 112 33.05 -7.91 -2.49
N ASP A 113 34.05 -8.45 -1.82
CA ASP A 113 33.94 -9.76 -1.13
C ASP A 113 32.79 -9.78 -0.11
N ASN A 114 32.41 -8.61 0.41
CA ASN A 114 31.39 -8.47 1.46
C ASN A 114 30.04 -7.91 0.96
N LEU A 115 29.97 -7.29 -0.22
CA LEU A 115 28.78 -6.59 -0.70
C LEU A 115 28.38 -7.07 -2.09
N ALA A 116 27.10 -7.42 -2.24
CA ALA A 116 26.46 -7.66 -3.52
C ALA A 116 25.18 -6.83 -3.66
N VAL A 117 24.75 -6.62 -4.91
CA VAL A 117 23.44 -6.08 -5.26
C VAL A 117 22.63 -7.16 -5.95
N VAL A 118 21.44 -7.44 -5.46
CA VAL A 118 20.44 -8.26 -6.14
C VAL A 118 19.42 -7.35 -6.80
N LEU A 119 19.20 -7.54 -8.09
CA LEU A 119 18.27 -6.77 -8.91
C LEU A 119 17.24 -7.70 -9.53
N ARG A 120 15.96 -7.43 -9.32
CA ARG A 120 14.83 -8.08 -9.99
C ARG A 120 14.18 -7.12 -10.97
N ILE A 121 13.97 -7.58 -12.19
CA ILE A 121 13.28 -6.80 -13.22
C ILE A 121 11.95 -7.48 -13.52
N TYR A 122 10.88 -6.84 -13.12
CA TYR A 122 9.49 -7.26 -13.28
C TYR A 122 8.88 -6.72 -14.55
N ASN A 123 7.69 -7.18 -14.91
CA ASN A 123 6.96 -6.70 -16.07
C ASN A 123 6.40 -5.27 -15.90
N ASP A 124 6.33 -4.78 -14.67
CA ASP A 124 5.79 -3.50 -14.23
C ASP A 124 6.77 -2.67 -13.36
N GLY A 125 8.05 -3.08 -13.27
CA GLY A 125 9.03 -2.32 -12.50
C GLY A 125 10.33 -3.05 -12.23
N ILE A 126 11.09 -2.52 -11.28
CA ILE A 126 12.30 -3.13 -10.74
C ILE A 126 12.28 -3.12 -9.22
N ALA A 127 12.99 -4.07 -8.64
CA ALA A 127 13.34 -4.03 -7.22
C ALA A 127 14.79 -4.43 -7.03
N PHE A 128 15.49 -3.80 -6.11
CA PHE A 128 16.87 -4.16 -5.77
C PHE A 128 17.10 -4.03 -4.27
N ARG A 129 18.09 -4.80 -3.78
CA ARG A 129 18.56 -4.72 -2.40
C ARG A 129 20.07 -4.97 -2.33
N TYR A 130 20.66 -4.52 -1.24
CA TYR A 130 22.05 -4.78 -0.90
C TYR A 130 22.12 -6.01 0.00
N GLU A 131 23.08 -6.90 -0.28
CA GLU A 131 23.35 -8.08 0.54
C GLU A 131 24.79 -8.01 1.05
N TYR A 132 24.96 -8.00 2.37
CA TYR A 132 26.24 -8.07 3.05
C TYR A 132 26.45 -9.47 3.59
N ASN A 133 27.59 -10.10 3.27
CA ASN A 133 27.96 -11.40 3.80
C ASN A 133 28.22 -11.33 5.31
N HIS A 134 28.76 -10.17 5.78
CA HIS A 134 29.03 -9.97 7.18
C HIS A 134 29.00 -8.48 7.53
N LEU A 135 28.33 -8.15 8.64
CA LEU A 135 28.44 -6.84 9.30
C LEU A 135 29.33 -6.94 10.52
N SER A 136 30.31 -6.05 10.62
CA SER A 136 31.17 -5.93 11.79
C SER A 136 30.59 -4.93 12.78
N ASN A 137 30.56 -5.29 14.07
CA ASN A 137 29.98 -4.45 15.15
C ASN A 137 28.50 -4.09 14.97
N GLY A 138 27.78 -4.81 14.12
CA GLY A 138 26.36 -4.60 13.86
C GLY A 138 26.02 -3.28 13.19
N ILE A 139 27.00 -2.56 12.64
CA ILE A 139 26.77 -1.28 11.98
C ILE A 139 26.40 -1.52 10.51
N VAL A 140 25.25 -1.01 10.10
CA VAL A 140 24.85 -0.99 8.69
C VAL A 140 25.57 0.15 7.98
N PRO A 141 26.29 -0.13 6.87
CA PRO A 141 26.94 0.90 6.09
C PRO A 141 25.92 1.90 5.52
N GLN A 142 26.30 3.17 5.46
CA GLN A 142 25.44 4.21 4.91
C GLN A 142 25.07 3.90 3.46
N GLU A 143 23.78 3.87 3.18
CA GLU A 143 23.26 3.74 1.82
C GLU A 143 23.45 5.06 1.05
N THR A 144 23.95 4.96 -0.20
CA THR A 144 24.15 6.11 -1.09
C THR A 144 23.36 5.98 -2.40
N THR A 145 22.37 5.09 -2.42
CA THR A 145 21.41 4.97 -3.54
C THR A 145 20.80 6.32 -3.87
N ALA A 146 20.80 6.67 -5.15
CA ALA A 146 20.23 7.93 -5.60
C ALA A 146 19.46 7.78 -6.92
N PHE A 147 18.37 8.51 -7.02
CA PHE A 147 17.58 8.67 -8.24
C PHE A 147 17.79 10.08 -8.77
N LYS A 148 17.99 10.21 -10.08
CA LYS A 148 18.04 11.51 -10.75
C LYS A 148 16.68 11.81 -11.35
N ILE A 149 16.03 12.85 -10.82
CA ILE A 149 14.74 13.38 -11.29
C ILE A 149 14.99 14.79 -11.81
N LEU A 150 14.91 14.97 -13.13
CA LEU A 150 15.26 16.21 -13.77
C LEU A 150 14.29 17.36 -13.42
N GLU A 151 14.81 18.58 -13.40
CA GLU A 151 13.97 19.78 -13.38
C GLU A 151 13.03 19.78 -14.59
N GLY A 152 11.80 20.24 -14.41
CA GLY A 152 10.74 20.19 -15.41
C GLY A 152 9.94 18.87 -15.45
N MET A 153 10.42 17.76 -14.86
CA MET A 153 9.64 16.54 -14.73
C MET A 153 8.55 16.73 -13.66
N LYS A 154 7.30 16.52 -14.05
CA LYS A 154 6.18 16.57 -13.09
C LYS A 154 6.32 15.45 -12.06
N ARG A 155 6.04 15.78 -10.80
CA ARG A 155 6.13 14.88 -9.68
C ARG A 155 5.03 15.13 -8.66
N TRP A 156 4.61 14.07 -7.97
CA TRP A 156 3.68 14.09 -6.85
C TRP A 156 4.39 13.44 -5.67
N MET A 157 4.82 14.26 -4.73
CA MET A 157 5.62 13.85 -3.59
C MET A 157 5.07 14.47 -2.32
N GLN A 158 4.98 13.68 -1.26
CA GLN A 158 4.61 14.12 0.07
C GLN A 158 5.87 14.57 0.81
N GLN A 159 5.80 15.71 1.49
CA GLN A 159 6.82 16.09 2.47
C GLN A 159 6.86 15.02 3.57
N TRP A 160 8.06 14.57 3.94
CA TRP A 160 8.18 13.52 4.94
C TRP A 160 7.66 14.00 6.31
N ALA A 161 6.90 13.14 6.95
CA ALA A 161 6.36 13.30 8.30
C ALA A 161 6.24 11.92 8.96
N ASP A 162 6.30 11.85 10.28
CA ASP A 162 6.34 10.59 11.04
C ASP A 162 5.10 9.70 10.78
N SER A 163 3.93 10.32 10.58
CA SER A 163 2.66 9.63 10.36
C SER A 163 2.24 9.55 8.89
N TYR A 164 3.01 10.12 7.96
CA TYR A 164 2.66 10.19 6.53
C TYR A 164 1.32 10.86 6.22
N GLU A 165 0.82 11.70 7.10
CA GLU A 165 -0.42 12.45 6.93
C GLU A 165 -0.15 13.78 6.23
N GLY A 166 -0.01 13.75 4.93
CA GLY A 166 0.29 14.92 4.11
C GLY A 166 -0.27 14.83 2.70
N PHE A 167 -0.26 15.96 2.01
CA PHE A 167 -0.66 16.06 0.62
C PHE A 167 0.46 15.62 -0.32
N PHE A 168 0.07 15.20 -1.54
CA PHE A 168 0.96 14.94 -2.67
C PHE A 168 0.77 16.02 -3.75
N PRO A 169 1.22 17.26 -3.52
CA PRO A 169 1.04 18.32 -4.48
C PRO A 169 1.86 18.05 -5.75
N ILE A 170 1.31 18.45 -6.89
CA ILE A 170 2.06 18.43 -8.15
C ILE A 170 3.14 19.51 -8.13
N SER A 171 4.34 19.17 -8.63
CA SER A 171 5.42 20.11 -8.89
C SER A 171 6.23 19.66 -10.10
N ASP A 172 6.86 20.60 -10.78
CA ASP A 172 7.85 20.37 -11.84
C ASP A 172 9.24 20.84 -11.44
N THR A 173 9.39 21.35 -10.23
CA THR A 173 10.67 21.77 -9.64
C THR A 173 11.09 20.89 -8.47
N TYR A 174 12.39 20.69 -8.28
CA TYR A 174 12.92 19.97 -7.11
C TYR A 174 12.78 20.75 -5.80
N LYS A 175 12.67 22.07 -5.84
CA LYS A 175 12.47 22.95 -4.69
C LYS A 175 10.98 23.25 -4.50
N GLN A 176 10.28 22.30 -3.92
CA GLN A 176 8.83 22.38 -3.74
C GLN A 176 8.46 23.05 -2.41
N THR A 177 7.52 24.01 -2.45
CA THR A 177 6.99 24.62 -1.23
C THR A 177 6.18 23.61 -0.43
N PRO A 178 6.48 23.42 0.87
CA PRO A 178 5.71 22.52 1.72
C PRO A 178 4.23 22.92 1.79
N VAL A 179 3.34 21.95 1.67
CA VAL A 179 1.93 22.13 1.96
C VAL A 179 1.71 21.81 3.44
N PRO A 180 1.07 22.70 4.23
CA PRO A 180 0.81 22.43 5.62
C PRO A 180 0.07 21.10 5.83
N SER A 181 0.60 20.28 6.72
CA SER A 181 -0.03 19.10 7.27
C SER A 181 0.04 19.19 8.80
N TYR A 182 -0.70 18.35 9.50
CA TYR A 182 -0.68 18.33 10.97
C TYR A 182 0.67 17.87 11.54
N SER A 183 1.19 16.80 11.01
CA SER A 183 2.50 16.29 11.42
C SER A 183 3.57 17.27 10.97
N GLY A 184 4.25 17.88 11.93
CA GLY A 184 5.24 18.91 11.70
C GLY A 184 6.37 18.43 10.80
N THR A 185 6.53 19.07 9.64
CA THR A 185 7.66 18.82 8.75
C THR A 185 8.84 19.70 9.11
N SER A 186 10.02 19.13 9.24
CA SER A 186 11.28 19.87 9.42
C SER A 186 11.56 20.72 8.18
N LYS A 187 11.63 22.03 8.32
CA LYS A 187 11.94 22.99 7.24
C LYS A 187 13.42 23.36 7.22
N SER A 188 13.98 23.59 6.04
CA SER A 188 15.27 24.25 5.88
C SER A 188 15.16 25.74 6.23
N LYS A 189 16.32 26.44 6.34
CA LYS A 189 16.37 27.88 6.67
C LYS A 189 15.58 28.77 5.70
N ASP A 190 15.42 28.35 4.44
CA ASP A 190 14.65 29.05 3.41
C ASP A 190 13.18 28.62 3.36
N GLY A 191 12.72 27.81 4.32
CA GLY A 191 11.36 27.32 4.40
C GLY A 191 11.03 26.12 3.50
N TRP A 192 12.01 25.63 2.73
CA TRP A 192 11.88 24.44 1.91
C TRP A 192 12.29 23.19 2.69
N ASN A 193 11.47 22.14 2.63
CA ASN A 193 11.78 20.82 3.16
C ASN A 193 12.19 19.89 2.00
N ASN A 194 13.45 19.41 2.04
CA ASN A 194 14.03 18.52 1.03
C ASN A 194 13.98 17.04 1.40
N ARG A 195 13.17 16.66 2.38
CA ARG A 195 12.87 15.28 2.77
C ARG A 195 11.48 14.88 2.27
N TRP A 196 11.39 13.71 1.62
CA TRP A 196 10.19 13.23 0.96
C TRP A 196 9.83 11.84 1.47
N GLY A 197 8.57 11.66 1.86
CA GLY A 197 8.04 10.35 2.20
C GLY A 197 7.77 9.49 0.95
N PHE A 198 7.82 8.19 1.12
CA PHE A 198 7.36 7.26 0.09
C PHE A 198 5.83 7.14 0.07
N PRO A 199 5.24 6.86 -1.13
CA PRO A 199 5.87 6.78 -2.44
C PRO A 199 6.09 8.15 -3.10
N ALA A 200 6.99 8.21 -4.08
CA ALA A 200 7.22 9.37 -4.92
C ALA A 200 6.85 9.03 -6.37
N LEU A 201 5.81 9.67 -6.92
CA LEU A 201 5.40 9.48 -8.31
C LEU A 201 6.03 10.55 -9.19
N VAL A 202 6.64 10.14 -10.31
CA VAL A 202 7.29 11.00 -11.30
C VAL A 202 6.73 10.70 -12.68
N GLN A 203 6.38 11.73 -13.44
CA GLN A 203 6.03 11.62 -14.85
C GLN A 203 7.28 11.86 -15.70
N ALA A 204 7.76 10.80 -16.33
CA ALA A 204 8.97 10.82 -17.15
C ALA A 204 8.71 11.25 -18.60
N ASP A 205 7.52 10.95 -19.11
CA ASP A 205 7.05 11.31 -20.44
C ASP A 205 5.50 11.38 -20.40
N GLU A 206 4.85 11.78 -21.47
CA GLU A 206 3.39 11.93 -21.54
C GLU A 206 2.63 10.72 -20.97
N ASN A 207 3.10 9.50 -21.26
CA ASN A 207 2.45 8.24 -20.85
C ASN A 207 3.39 7.29 -20.09
N VAL A 208 4.49 7.79 -19.54
CA VAL A 208 5.46 6.98 -18.77
C VAL A 208 5.67 7.59 -17.41
N PHE A 209 5.42 6.77 -16.39
CA PHE A 209 5.51 7.14 -14.98
C PHE A 209 6.44 6.19 -14.24
N ALA A 210 7.11 6.72 -13.22
CA ALA A 210 7.91 5.95 -12.28
C ALA A 210 7.44 6.26 -10.86
N LEU A 211 7.07 5.24 -10.09
CA LEU A 211 6.73 5.37 -8.68
C LEU A 211 7.83 4.73 -7.86
N ILE A 212 8.54 5.56 -7.09
CA ILE A 212 9.67 5.15 -6.24
C ILE A 212 9.14 4.88 -4.84
N THR A 213 9.49 3.72 -4.28
CA THR A 213 9.13 3.31 -2.92
C THR A 213 10.10 2.26 -2.40
N GLU A 214 9.76 1.64 -1.28
CA GLU A 214 10.46 0.51 -0.69
C GLU A 214 9.48 -0.56 -0.20
N ALA A 215 9.99 -1.77 0.07
CA ALA A 215 9.16 -2.87 0.54
C ALA A 215 9.96 -3.88 1.38
N ASN A 216 9.23 -4.74 2.10
CA ASN A 216 9.77 -5.85 2.89
C ASN A 216 10.75 -5.38 3.96
N ILE A 217 10.28 -4.50 4.84
CA ILE A 217 11.02 -4.16 6.05
C ILE A 217 10.98 -5.36 7.01
N GLU A 218 12.13 -5.87 7.36
CA GLU A 218 12.29 -6.97 8.31
C GLU A 218 12.85 -6.49 9.65
N ARG A 219 12.93 -7.40 10.62
CA ARG A 219 13.52 -7.08 11.92
C ARG A 219 14.96 -6.59 11.75
N ARG A 220 15.33 -5.63 12.58
CA ARG A 220 16.64 -4.96 12.59
C ARG A 220 16.91 -4.16 11.31
N GLN A 221 15.84 -3.69 10.66
CA GLN A 221 15.92 -2.74 9.55
C GLN A 221 15.08 -1.51 9.88
N SER A 222 15.52 -0.35 9.43
CA SER A 222 14.73 0.87 9.39
C SER A 222 14.06 1.03 8.04
N ALA A 223 12.99 1.81 8.00
CA ALA A 223 12.48 2.34 6.76
C ALA A 223 13.29 3.57 6.32
N ALA A 224 13.05 4.07 5.11
CA ALA A 224 13.78 5.17 4.54
C ALA A 224 12.84 6.27 4.01
N CYS A 225 13.42 7.45 3.80
CA CYS A 225 12.81 8.54 3.02
C CYS A 225 13.73 8.94 1.88
N LEU A 226 13.28 9.80 0.99
CA LEU A 226 14.14 10.47 0.01
C LEU A 226 14.62 11.82 0.58
N PHE A 227 15.85 12.16 0.25
CA PHE A 227 16.44 13.46 0.54
C PHE A 227 17.08 14.00 -0.73
N ASN A 228 16.74 15.22 -1.16
CA ASN A 228 17.31 15.73 -2.40
C ASN A 228 18.22 16.92 -2.25
N GLU A 229 19.25 16.91 -3.07
CA GLU A 229 20.14 18.03 -3.38
C GLU A 229 20.03 18.29 -4.88
N GLY A 230 19.28 19.33 -5.26
CA GLY A 230 18.91 19.55 -6.64
C GLY A 230 18.13 18.36 -7.22
N GLU A 231 18.56 17.89 -8.38
CA GLU A 231 17.93 16.78 -9.12
C GLU A 231 18.26 15.38 -8.55
N ILE A 232 19.15 15.29 -7.57
CA ILE A 232 19.62 14.01 -6.98
C ILE A 232 18.84 13.71 -5.72
N PHE A 233 18.00 12.68 -5.75
CA PHE A 233 17.18 12.20 -4.64
C PHE A 233 17.81 10.95 -4.04
N ARG A 234 18.41 11.06 -2.85
CA ARG A 234 19.07 9.96 -2.13
C ARG A 234 18.09 9.23 -1.23
N VAL A 235 18.25 7.92 -1.15
CA VAL A 235 17.59 7.11 -0.13
C VAL A 235 18.31 7.32 1.20
N VAL A 236 17.57 7.68 2.24
CA VAL A 236 18.12 7.97 3.58
C VAL A 236 17.40 7.10 4.61
N PRO A 237 18.01 5.95 5.00
CA PRO A 237 17.55 5.15 6.13
C PRO A 237 17.86 5.83 7.47
N ASP A 238 17.36 5.27 8.56
CA ASP A 238 17.72 5.71 9.92
C ASP A 238 19.23 5.55 10.18
N LYS A 239 19.86 6.61 10.65
CA LYS A 239 21.30 6.62 10.94
C LYS A 239 21.71 5.76 12.14
N ASN A 240 20.76 5.42 13.01
CA ASN A 240 20.99 4.61 14.20
C ASN A 240 20.75 3.12 13.96
N GLU A 241 20.63 2.70 12.72
CA GLU A 241 20.35 1.32 12.36
C GLU A 241 21.47 0.38 12.83
N LYS A 242 21.09 -0.63 13.63
CA LYS A 242 21.97 -1.67 14.16
C LYS A 242 21.38 -3.04 13.84
N ALA A 243 22.06 -3.78 12.99
CA ALA A 243 21.58 -5.07 12.51
C ALA A 243 22.18 -6.30 13.22
N GLY A 244 23.12 -6.11 14.13
CA GLY A 244 23.88 -7.22 14.72
C GLY A 244 24.97 -7.74 13.78
N ASN A 245 25.84 -8.61 14.29
CA ASN A 245 26.90 -9.23 13.50
C ASN A 245 26.33 -10.32 12.58
N GLY A 246 26.99 -10.56 11.44
CA GLY A 246 26.64 -11.62 10.50
C GLY A 246 26.06 -11.12 9.18
N PRO A 247 25.44 -12.02 8.42
CA PRO A 247 24.80 -11.65 7.15
C PRO A 247 23.63 -10.67 7.36
N TRP A 248 23.49 -9.72 6.45
CA TRP A 248 22.39 -8.75 6.48
C TRP A 248 22.03 -8.30 5.06
N HIS A 249 20.80 -7.95 4.83
CA HIS A 249 20.35 -7.31 3.60
C HIS A 249 19.49 -6.08 3.90
N SER A 250 19.53 -5.12 2.97
CA SER A 250 18.64 -3.96 3.05
C SER A 250 17.19 -4.35 2.72
N PRO A 251 16.21 -3.52 3.08
CA PRO A 251 14.89 -3.56 2.45
C PRO A 251 15.00 -3.46 0.92
N TRP A 252 13.97 -3.94 0.21
CA TRP A 252 13.89 -3.75 -1.23
C TRP A 252 13.60 -2.29 -1.57
N ARG A 253 14.43 -1.69 -2.43
CA ARG A 253 14.12 -0.43 -3.11
C ARG A 253 13.35 -0.78 -4.38
N VAL A 254 12.19 -0.15 -4.55
CA VAL A 254 11.22 -0.51 -5.58
C VAL A 254 10.94 0.69 -6.48
N VAL A 255 10.95 0.47 -7.79
CA VAL A 255 10.47 1.43 -8.78
C VAL A 255 9.44 0.74 -9.66
N ILE A 256 8.16 1.09 -9.49
CA ILE A 256 7.10 0.67 -10.41
C ILE A 256 7.19 1.59 -11.63
N LEU A 257 7.19 1.01 -12.83
CA LEU A 257 7.52 1.74 -14.06
C LEU A 257 6.60 1.33 -15.20
N GLY A 258 5.95 2.30 -15.81
CA GLY A 258 5.08 2.07 -16.95
C GLY A 258 4.05 3.17 -17.16
N THR A 259 2.88 2.81 -17.67
CA THR A 259 1.72 3.70 -17.75
C THR A 259 1.08 3.88 -16.37
N LEU A 260 0.17 4.83 -16.21
CA LEU A 260 -0.60 4.94 -14.95
C LEU A 260 -1.37 3.66 -14.62
N ALA A 261 -1.82 2.90 -15.62
CA ALA A 261 -2.45 1.60 -15.39
C ALA A 261 -1.44 0.58 -14.84
N ASP A 262 -0.22 0.50 -15.40
CA ASP A 262 0.84 -0.35 -14.87
C ASP A 262 1.16 0.03 -13.40
N VAL A 263 1.14 1.32 -13.05
CA VAL A 263 1.40 1.81 -11.68
C VAL A 263 0.27 1.40 -10.73
N VAL A 264 -0.99 1.70 -11.07
CA VAL A 264 -2.15 1.46 -10.18
C VAL A 264 -2.41 -0.03 -9.98
N GLU A 265 -2.22 -0.83 -11.03
CA GLU A 265 -2.52 -2.27 -11.03
C GLU A 265 -1.37 -3.13 -10.48
N SER A 266 -0.17 -2.56 -10.29
CA SER A 266 1.02 -3.27 -9.82
C SER A 266 0.83 -3.92 -8.45
N THR A 267 1.36 -5.12 -8.30
CA THR A 267 1.50 -5.83 -7.02
C THR A 267 2.96 -5.92 -6.55
N LEU A 268 3.88 -5.22 -7.23
CA LEU A 268 5.33 -5.34 -7.05
C LEU A 268 5.77 -5.16 -5.59
N VAL A 269 5.12 -4.25 -4.85
CA VAL A 269 5.42 -4.04 -3.42
C VAL A 269 5.18 -5.30 -2.59
N THR A 270 4.14 -6.08 -2.90
CA THR A 270 3.88 -7.36 -2.24
C THR A 270 4.66 -8.51 -2.88
N ASP A 271 4.97 -8.46 -4.19
CA ASP A 271 5.71 -9.51 -4.90
C ASP A 271 7.12 -9.73 -4.33
N VAL A 272 7.77 -8.67 -3.84
CA VAL A 272 9.12 -8.74 -3.24
C VAL A 272 9.11 -9.13 -1.76
N CYS A 273 7.94 -9.16 -1.10
CA CYS A 273 7.84 -9.49 0.31
C CYS A 273 7.89 -11.00 0.55
N GLU A 274 8.28 -11.36 1.76
CA GLU A 274 8.30 -12.76 2.20
C GLU A 274 6.87 -13.36 2.22
N PRO A 275 6.74 -14.66 2.01
CA PRO A 275 5.47 -15.37 2.17
C PRO A 275 4.85 -15.16 3.55
N ALA A 276 3.54 -15.40 3.66
CA ALA A 276 2.82 -15.28 4.90
C ALA A 276 3.41 -16.13 6.03
N LYS A 277 3.69 -15.50 7.18
CA LYS A 277 4.17 -16.17 8.39
C LYS A 277 3.03 -16.83 9.18
N ILE A 278 1.79 -16.40 8.95
CA ILE A 278 0.59 -16.95 9.59
C ILE A 278 0.02 -18.03 8.68
N GLN A 279 -0.03 -19.27 9.17
CA GLN A 279 -0.50 -20.41 8.36
C GLN A 279 -2.03 -20.47 8.26
N ASN A 280 -2.74 -20.36 9.40
CA ASN A 280 -4.20 -20.30 9.41
C ASN A 280 -4.68 -18.86 9.36
N THR A 281 -5.26 -18.47 8.24
CA THR A 281 -5.80 -17.13 7.99
C THR A 281 -7.33 -17.10 7.87
N ASP A 282 -8.05 -18.17 8.22
CA ASP A 282 -9.50 -18.27 8.03
C ASP A 282 -10.29 -17.31 8.91
N TRP A 283 -9.72 -16.95 10.05
CA TRP A 283 -10.29 -15.95 10.97
C TRP A 283 -10.16 -14.51 10.47
N ILE A 284 -9.28 -14.24 9.50
CA ILE A 284 -9.07 -12.92 8.91
C ILE A 284 -10.15 -12.70 7.85
N GLN A 285 -11.05 -11.76 8.12
CA GLN A 285 -12.16 -11.42 7.23
C GLN A 285 -12.16 -9.90 6.96
N PRO A 286 -11.95 -9.46 5.70
CA PRO A 286 -12.12 -8.05 5.33
C PRO A 286 -13.54 -7.55 5.56
N GLY A 287 -13.68 -6.26 5.89
CA GLY A 287 -15.02 -5.70 6.10
C GLY A 287 -15.06 -4.21 6.36
N VAL A 288 -16.28 -3.69 6.33
CA VAL A 288 -16.59 -2.29 6.61
C VAL A 288 -16.85 -2.13 8.09
N VAL A 289 -16.38 -1.03 8.67
CA VAL A 289 -16.38 -0.77 10.12
C VAL A 289 -17.20 0.47 10.44
N SER A 290 -18.12 0.33 11.37
CA SER A 290 -18.77 1.46 12.04
C SER A 290 -17.80 2.08 13.04
N TRP A 291 -17.55 3.38 12.97
CA TRP A 291 -16.48 4.04 13.71
C TRP A 291 -16.98 5.13 14.64
N VAL A 292 -16.74 4.98 15.95
CA VAL A 292 -17.33 5.80 17.03
C VAL A 292 -16.66 7.17 17.22
N TYR A 293 -15.65 7.54 16.49
CA TYR A 293 -14.83 8.73 16.80
C TYR A 293 -15.28 10.02 16.10
N TRP A 294 -15.42 9.98 14.80
CA TRP A 294 -15.37 11.16 13.93
C TRP A 294 -16.40 12.25 14.28
N ALA A 295 -17.64 11.86 14.51
CA ALA A 295 -18.73 12.81 14.69
C ALA A 295 -18.81 13.43 16.09
N TYR A 296 -18.27 12.75 17.10
CA TYR A 296 -18.38 13.15 18.50
C TYR A 296 -17.07 13.58 19.14
N ASN A 297 -15.96 13.52 18.36
CA ASN A 297 -14.62 13.87 18.83
C ASN A 297 -14.33 13.27 20.20
N HIS A 298 -14.24 11.94 20.28
CA HIS A 298 -14.37 11.07 21.45
C HIS A 298 -15.83 10.64 21.65
N GLY A 299 -16.15 9.56 22.12
CA GLY A 299 -17.51 9.02 22.31
C GLY A 299 -17.45 7.61 22.83
N SER A 300 -16.25 7.04 22.80
CA SER A 300 -16.02 5.64 23.17
C SER A 300 -15.97 5.41 24.68
N ASN A 301 -16.11 6.44 25.50
CA ASN A 301 -16.32 6.35 26.94
C ASN A 301 -17.81 6.43 27.36
N ASP A 302 -18.73 6.44 26.37
CA ASP A 302 -20.19 6.47 26.62
C ASP A 302 -20.86 5.27 25.97
N ILE A 303 -21.38 4.37 26.80
CA ILE A 303 -22.03 3.13 26.34
C ILE A 303 -23.22 3.39 25.41
N ASN A 304 -23.95 4.49 25.59
CA ASN A 304 -25.11 4.81 24.76
C ASN A 304 -24.69 5.27 23.36
N ILE A 305 -23.58 5.98 23.26
CA ILE A 305 -22.99 6.36 21.96
C ILE A 305 -22.50 5.08 21.25
N ILE A 306 -21.74 4.23 21.93
CA ILE A 306 -21.24 2.98 21.34
C ILE A 306 -22.40 2.12 20.82
N LYS A 307 -23.47 1.94 21.62
CA LYS A 307 -24.66 1.18 21.20
C LYS A 307 -25.27 1.72 19.90
N ARG A 308 -25.36 3.04 19.73
CA ARG A 308 -25.88 3.64 18.48
C ARG A 308 -25.05 3.26 17.25
N TYR A 309 -23.73 3.14 17.38
CA TYR A 309 -22.86 2.70 16.29
C TYR A 309 -22.92 1.19 16.06
N VAL A 310 -23.11 0.39 17.10
CA VAL A 310 -23.43 -1.04 16.96
C VAL A 310 -24.77 -1.21 16.22
N ASP A 311 -25.81 -0.46 16.62
CA ASP A 311 -27.12 -0.49 15.96
C ASP A 311 -27.05 -0.04 14.49
N MET A 312 -26.17 0.94 14.18
CA MET A 312 -25.88 1.33 12.81
C MET A 312 -25.25 0.17 12.03
N ALA A 313 -24.27 -0.52 12.62
CA ALA A 313 -23.64 -1.67 11.98
C ALA A 313 -24.67 -2.79 11.70
N VAL A 314 -25.57 -3.08 12.65
CA VAL A 314 -26.69 -4.03 12.46
C VAL A 314 -27.59 -3.59 11.30
N ARG A 315 -28.04 -2.35 11.31
CA ARG A 315 -28.97 -1.80 10.30
C ARG A 315 -28.37 -1.81 8.91
N LEU A 316 -27.08 -1.41 8.77
CA LEU A 316 -26.36 -1.36 7.51
C LEU A 316 -25.73 -2.70 7.12
N LYS A 317 -25.83 -3.73 7.99
CA LYS A 317 -25.19 -5.06 7.82
C LYS A 317 -23.66 -4.98 7.72
N LEU A 318 -23.04 -4.10 8.47
CA LEU A 318 -21.59 -4.01 8.59
C LEU A 318 -21.09 -5.08 9.55
N PRO A 319 -19.95 -5.74 9.27
CA PRO A 319 -19.46 -6.81 10.14
C PRO A 319 -18.77 -6.32 11.41
N TYR A 320 -18.33 -5.06 11.46
CA TYR A 320 -17.46 -4.55 12.51
C TYR A 320 -17.93 -3.22 13.10
N VAL A 321 -17.55 -2.99 14.38
CA VAL A 321 -17.59 -1.69 15.04
C VAL A 321 -16.23 -1.41 15.70
N LEU A 322 -15.70 -0.21 15.55
CA LEU A 322 -14.52 0.25 16.28
C LEU A 322 -14.95 1.09 17.47
N ILE A 323 -14.63 0.62 18.69
CA ILE A 323 -14.65 1.37 19.94
C ILE A 323 -13.30 2.07 20.04
N ASP A 324 -13.28 3.37 19.75
CA ASP A 324 -12.06 4.17 19.61
C ASP A 324 -11.47 4.59 20.97
N ALA A 325 -10.60 5.57 21.03
CA ALA A 325 -9.87 6.02 22.21
C ALA A 325 -10.75 6.31 23.45
N GLU A 326 -10.15 6.23 24.64
CA GLU A 326 -10.77 6.50 25.96
C GLU A 326 -11.79 5.47 26.45
N TRP A 327 -11.86 4.30 25.83
CA TRP A 327 -12.74 3.20 26.30
C TRP A 327 -12.36 2.67 27.71
N ASP A 328 -11.15 2.94 28.17
CA ASP A 328 -10.70 2.65 29.54
C ASP A 328 -11.22 3.65 30.59
N GLN A 329 -11.94 4.69 30.14
CA GLN A 329 -12.56 5.72 30.98
C GLN A 329 -14.10 5.73 30.86
N MET A 330 -14.71 4.53 30.78
CA MET A 330 -16.15 4.40 30.60
C MET A 330 -16.93 5.09 31.74
N LYS A 331 -17.99 5.80 31.35
CA LYS A 331 -18.88 6.55 32.26
C LYS A 331 -19.95 5.65 32.87
N ASP A 332 -20.60 6.18 33.90
CA ASP A 332 -21.83 5.61 34.52
C ASP A 332 -21.67 4.18 35.03
N GLY A 333 -20.46 3.78 35.40
CA GLY A 333 -20.17 2.46 35.98
C GLY A 333 -20.12 1.32 34.97
N PHE A 334 -20.18 1.61 33.67
CA PHE A 334 -19.97 0.63 32.60
C PHE A 334 -18.48 0.35 32.38
N SER A 335 -18.21 -0.78 31.74
CA SER A 335 -16.87 -1.17 31.26
C SER A 335 -16.85 -1.37 29.73
N VAL A 336 -15.66 -1.46 29.15
CA VAL A 336 -15.55 -1.80 27.71
C VAL A 336 -16.06 -3.21 27.41
N GLU A 337 -15.96 -4.15 28.39
CA GLU A 337 -16.53 -5.49 28.27
C GLU A 337 -18.06 -5.46 28.08
N ASP A 338 -18.76 -4.49 28.67
CA ASP A 338 -20.20 -4.31 28.46
C ASP A 338 -20.48 -3.89 27.00
N ALA A 339 -19.66 -3.00 26.43
CA ALA A 339 -19.78 -2.58 25.06
C ALA A 339 -19.42 -3.71 24.06
N VAL A 340 -18.35 -4.44 24.34
CA VAL A 340 -17.92 -5.61 23.55
C VAL A 340 -18.99 -6.70 23.58
N ARG A 341 -19.55 -6.99 24.73
CA ARG A 341 -20.67 -7.95 24.89
C ARG A 341 -21.88 -7.50 24.07
N TYR A 342 -22.29 -6.22 24.17
CA TYR A 342 -23.42 -5.70 23.41
C TYR A 342 -23.20 -5.85 21.89
N ALA A 343 -21.99 -5.58 21.37
CA ALA A 343 -21.66 -5.79 19.97
C ALA A 343 -21.76 -7.27 19.56
N ASN A 344 -21.15 -8.17 20.34
CA ASN A 344 -21.16 -9.62 20.06
C ASN A 344 -22.57 -10.21 20.13
N ASP A 345 -23.40 -9.79 21.10
CA ASP A 345 -24.81 -10.23 21.26
C ASP A 345 -25.64 -9.81 20.02
N ASN A 346 -25.26 -8.73 19.36
CA ASN A 346 -25.86 -8.26 18.11
C ASN A 346 -25.15 -8.77 16.84
N HIS A 347 -24.25 -9.74 16.97
CA HIS A 347 -23.46 -10.35 15.87
C HIS A 347 -22.56 -9.36 15.14
N ILE A 348 -22.16 -8.25 15.76
CA ILE A 348 -21.18 -7.30 15.28
C ILE A 348 -19.86 -7.54 16.00
N LYS A 349 -18.79 -7.73 15.26
CA LYS A 349 -17.45 -7.99 15.81
C LYS A 349 -16.79 -6.67 16.25
N PRO A 350 -16.48 -6.50 17.55
CA PRO A 350 -15.86 -5.27 18.02
C PRO A 350 -14.35 -5.24 17.77
N MET A 351 -13.85 -4.06 17.46
CA MET A 351 -12.45 -3.67 17.53
C MET A 351 -12.27 -2.65 18.66
N ILE A 352 -11.09 -2.59 19.25
CA ILE A 352 -10.75 -1.58 20.27
C ILE A 352 -9.44 -0.87 19.94
N TRP A 353 -9.31 0.34 20.42
CA TRP A 353 -8.19 1.23 20.13
C TRP A 353 -7.12 1.23 21.22
N TYR A 354 -5.86 1.42 20.83
CA TYR A 354 -4.72 1.60 21.73
C TYR A 354 -3.79 2.72 21.26
N ASN A 355 -3.21 3.46 22.21
CA ASN A 355 -2.04 4.27 21.96
C ASN A 355 -0.80 3.37 21.93
N SER A 356 0.02 3.48 20.89
CA SER A 356 1.31 2.75 20.79
C SER A 356 2.28 3.13 21.90
N SER A 357 2.14 4.35 22.41
CA SER A 357 2.96 4.95 23.48
C SER A 357 4.46 5.06 23.14
N VAL A 358 4.76 5.25 21.85
CA VAL A 358 6.12 5.51 21.35
C VAL A 358 6.25 6.83 20.58
N GLY A 359 5.13 7.36 20.05
CA GLY A 359 5.09 8.67 19.39
C GLY A 359 4.49 9.75 20.30
N TRP A 360 3.23 10.15 20.03
CA TRP A 360 2.54 11.11 20.89
C TRP A 360 1.99 10.43 22.15
N VAL A 361 2.49 10.83 23.31
CA VAL A 361 2.14 10.25 24.63
C VAL A 361 1.57 11.28 25.58
N ASP A 362 2.27 12.41 25.77
CA ASP A 362 1.85 13.46 26.69
C ASP A 362 0.64 14.21 26.13
N GLY A 363 -0.45 14.24 26.89
CA GLY A 363 -1.72 14.82 26.45
C GLY A 363 -2.49 14.02 25.41
N ALA A 364 -1.96 12.86 24.97
CA ALA A 364 -2.66 11.98 24.02
C ALA A 364 -3.77 11.18 24.70
N PRO A 365 -4.79 10.73 23.93
CA PRO A 365 -5.83 9.83 24.39
C PRO A 365 -5.30 8.52 24.98
N THR A 366 -6.09 7.87 25.83
CA THR A 366 -5.82 6.57 26.47
C THR A 366 -6.63 5.44 25.80
N PRO A 367 -6.27 4.14 26.05
CA PRO A 367 -5.27 3.60 26.99
C PRO A 367 -3.82 3.73 26.48
N LYS A 368 -2.90 3.92 27.41
CA LYS A 368 -1.44 4.05 27.15
C LYS A 368 -0.66 2.94 27.85
N PHE A 369 0.55 2.65 27.34
CA PHE A 369 1.52 1.73 27.93
C PHE A 369 1.02 0.29 28.12
N LYS A 370 0.00 -0.12 27.35
CA LYS A 370 -0.54 -1.47 27.38
C LYS A 370 0.24 -2.47 26.51
N LEU A 371 0.90 -1.98 25.45
CA LEU A 371 1.46 -2.83 24.40
C LEU A 371 3.00 -2.75 24.27
N ASN A 372 3.67 -1.92 25.09
CA ASN A 372 5.10 -1.64 24.91
C ASN A 372 6.01 -2.82 25.29
N LYS A 373 5.64 -3.63 26.28
CA LYS A 373 6.41 -4.78 26.73
C LYS A 373 5.77 -6.09 26.25
N PRO A 374 6.57 -7.09 25.89
CA PRO A 374 6.06 -8.38 25.42
C PRO A 374 5.06 -9.03 26.39
N GLU A 375 5.38 -9.02 27.70
CA GLU A 375 4.52 -9.62 28.72
C GLU A 375 3.22 -8.85 28.98
N ASP A 376 3.21 -7.54 28.75
CA ASP A 376 1.99 -6.73 28.83
C ASP A 376 1.13 -6.94 27.58
N ARG A 377 1.74 -7.02 26.38
CA ARG A 377 1.05 -7.35 25.12
C ARG A 377 0.39 -8.72 25.17
N GLU A 378 1.11 -9.74 25.66
CA GLU A 378 0.57 -11.10 25.80
C GLU A 378 -0.69 -11.11 26.67
N LYS A 379 -0.66 -10.44 27.83
CA LYS A 379 -1.82 -10.34 28.72
C LYS A 379 -2.98 -9.59 28.09
N GLU A 380 -2.69 -8.47 27.43
CA GLU A 380 -3.68 -7.60 26.84
C GLU A 380 -4.37 -8.28 25.63
N PHE A 381 -3.60 -8.91 24.75
CA PHE A 381 -4.16 -9.62 23.59
C PHE A 381 -4.90 -10.90 23.98
N ALA A 382 -4.42 -11.65 24.98
CA ALA A 382 -5.16 -12.78 25.54
C ALA A 382 -6.50 -12.33 26.19
N TRP A 383 -6.52 -11.18 26.85
CA TRP A 383 -7.76 -10.59 27.37
C TRP A 383 -8.69 -10.17 26.22
N CYS A 384 -8.20 -9.51 25.19
CA CYS A 384 -8.99 -9.15 24.00
C CYS A 384 -9.67 -10.38 23.38
N GLU A 385 -8.90 -11.45 23.12
CA GLU A 385 -9.45 -12.71 22.60
C GLU A 385 -10.52 -13.29 23.53
N LYS A 386 -10.25 -13.33 24.82
CA LYS A 386 -11.17 -13.87 25.84
C LYS A 386 -12.50 -13.15 25.86
N ILE A 387 -12.54 -11.83 25.73
CA ILE A 387 -13.78 -11.04 25.74
C ILE A 387 -14.47 -10.96 24.38
N GLY A 388 -13.83 -11.47 23.30
CA GLY A 388 -14.41 -11.54 21.97
C GLY A 388 -14.14 -10.31 21.10
N VAL A 389 -13.04 -9.61 21.31
CA VAL A 389 -12.52 -8.57 20.42
C VAL A 389 -11.94 -9.24 19.16
N ALA A 390 -12.23 -8.71 17.98
CA ALA A 390 -11.77 -9.27 16.71
C ALA A 390 -10.47 -8.64 16.20
N GLY A 391 -10.14 -7.42 16.63
CA GLY A 391 -8.94 -6.73 16.19
C GLY A 391 -8.66 -5.46 16.97
N VAL A 392 -7.51 -4.87 16.70
CA VAL A 392 -7.03 -3.67 17.41
C VAL A 392 -6.63 -2.58 16.42
N LYS A 393 -7.03 -1.34 16.70
CA LYS A 393 -6.47 -0.14 16.10
C LYS A 393 -5.37 0.38 17.03
N ILE A 394 -4.16 0.60 16.53
CA ILE A 394 -3.02 1.06 17.32
C ILE A 394 -2.49 2.34 16.69
N ASP A 395 -2.37 3.39 17.48
CA ASP A 395 -2.20 4.75 17.01
C ASP A 395 -0.94 5.44 17.57
N PHE A 396 -0.47 6.53 16.89
CA PHE A 396 0.59 7.43 17.34
C PHE A 396 1.98 6.82 17.42
N PHE A 397 2.48 6.30 16.31
CA PHE A 397 3.83 5.76 16.18
C PHE A 397 4.90 6.85 15.98
N SER A 398 6.18 6.47 16.10
CA SER A 398 7.33 7.39 16.07
C SER A 398 8.10 7.40 14.74
N GLY A 399 7.42 7.22 13.61
CA GLY A 399 8.01 7.32 12.28
C GLY A 399 8.71 6.04 11.79
N ASP A 400 9.82 6.21 11.07
CA ASP A 400 10.45 5.17 10.23
C ASP A 400 11.68 4.50 10.86
N ASN A 401 12.02 4.81 12.13
CA ASN A 401 13.21 4.28 12.78
C ASN A 401 13.10 2.76 13.05
N GLN A 402 14.25 2.11 13.18
CA GLN A 402 14.36 0.66 13.37
C GLN A 402 13.53 0.16 14.57
N MET A 403 13.59 0.85 15.69
CA MET A 403 12.86 0.46 16.91
C MET A 403 11.34 0.43 16.65
N ASN A 404 10.84 1.41 15.90
CA ASN A 404 9.42 1.48 15.54
C ASN A 404 9.03 0.37 14.55
N MET A 405 9.90 0.06 13.56
CA MET A 405 9.66 -1.03 12.62
C MET A 405 9.63 -2.38 13.33
N ASP A 406 10.59 -2.65 14.22
CA ASP A 406 10.63 -3.87 15.03
C ASP A 406 9.37 -3.97 15.92
N TYR A 407 8.93 -2.87 16.51
CA TYR A 407 7.72 -2.83 17.34
C TYR A 407 6.44 -3.08 16.53
N CYS A 408 6.31 -2.52 15.34
CA CYS A 408 5.17 -2.83 14.45
C CYS A 408 5.13 -4.34 14.10
N ILE A 409 6.28 -4.95 13.85
CA ILE A 409 6.37 -6.39 13.59
C ILE A 409 5.98 -7.20 14.83
N ASP A 410 6.45 -6.81 16.01
CA ASP A 410 6.05 -7.44 17.28
C ASP A 410 4.54 -7.42 17.49
N LEU A 411 3.93 -6.25 17.27
CA LEU A 411 2.47 -6.08 17.41
C LEU A 411 1.69 -6.99 16.44
N MET A 412 2.12 -7.11 15.19
CA MET A 412 1.46 -7.98 14.22
C MET A 412 1.62 -9.46 14.58
N GLU A 413 2.83 -9.89 14.97
CA GLU A 413 3.11 -11.28 15.32
C GLU A 413 2.42 -11.68 16.62
N ASP A 414 2.42 -10.82 17.65
CA ASP A 414 1.77 -11.10 18.94
C ASP A 414 0.24 -11.07 18.82
N ALA A 415 -0.34 -10.11 18.10
CA ALA A 415 -1.78 -10.06 17.84
C ALA A 415 -2.28 -11.31 17.09
N ALA A 416 -1.48 -11.83 16.15
CA ALA A 416 -1.84 -13.01 15.37
C ALA A 416 -1.97 -14.28 16.24
N LYS A 417 -1.21 -14.40 17.34
CA LYS A 417 -1.29 -15.53 18.28
C LYS A 417 -2.67 -15.60 18.97
N HIS A 418 -3.32 -14.45 19.08
CA HIS A 418 -4.63 -14.26 19.72
C HIS A 418 -5.76 -14.00 18.72
N HIS A 419 -5.56 -14.34 17.44
CA HIS A 419 -6.54 -14.17 16.36
C HIS A 419 -7.05 -12.72 16.22
N LEU A 420 -6.19 -11.73 16.52
CA LEU A 420 -6.51 -10.31 16.38
C LEU A 420 -5.93 -9.76 15.09
N PHE A 421 -6.76 -9.10 14.28
CA PHE A 421 -6.23 -8.30 13.18
C PHE A 421 -5.83 -6.90 13.67
N VAL A 422 -5.00 -6.25 12.89
CA VAL A 422 -4.35 -5.00 13.25
C VAL A 422 -4.66 -3.92 12.20
N ASN A 423 -4.93 -2.72 12.69
CA ASN A 423 -4.97 -1.49 11.91
C ASN A 423 -4.04 -0.46 12.57
N PHE A 424 -3.04 0.04 11.84
CA PHE A 424 -2.13 1.07 12.34
C PHE A 424 -2.61 2.45 11.92
N HIS A 425 -2.61 3.41 12.87
CA HIS A 425 -2.89 4.82 12.68
C HIS A 425 -1.75 5.69 13.20
N GLY A 426 -1.68 6.97 12.81
CA GLY A 426 -0.54 7.82 13.15
C GLY A 426 0.78 7.10 12.84
N ALA A 427 0.87 6.40 11.73
CA ALA A 427 1.85 5.36 11.49
C ALA A 427 2.55 5.51 10.14
N THR A 428 3.60 4.72 9.97
CA THR A 428 4.27 4.54 8.68
C THR A 428 3.38 3.85 7.64
N VAL A 429 3.77 3.88 6.36
CA VAL A 429 3.08 3.17 5.28
C VAL A 429 3.36 1.65 5.30
N PRO A 430 2.49 0.78 4.72
CA PRO A 430 2.51 -0.67 4.97
C PRO A 430 3.69 -1.44 4.35
N ARG A 431 4.35 -0.94 3.34
CA ARG A 431 5.54 -1.54 2.67
C ARG A 431 5.43 -3.03 2.34
N GLY A 432 4.21 -3.51 2.02
CA GLY A 432 3.96 -4.91 1.66
C GLY A 432 3.80 -5.88 2.83
N TRP A 433 3.82 -5.41 4.08
CA TRP A 433 3.65 -6.24 5.28
C TRP A 433 2.36 -7.07 5.27
N GLN A 434 1.31 -6.61 4.61
CA GLN A 434 0.04 -7.32 4.48
C GLN A 434 0.16 -8.68 3.73
N ARG A 435 1.27 -8.95 3.02
CA ARG A 435 1.58 -10.29 2.51
C ARG A 435 2.20 -11.18 3.58
N THR A 436 3.21 -10.67 4.29
CA THR A 436 3.96 -11.42 5.31
C THR A 436 3.16 -11.60 6.59
N TYR A 437 2.37 -10.59 6.94
CA TYR A 437 1.48 -10.54 8.11
C TYR A 437 0.04 -10.27 7.65
N PRO A 438 -0.70 -11.31 7.21
CA PRO A 438 -2.06 -11.14 6.66
C PRO A 438 -3.07 -10.53 7.63
N ASN A 439 -2.77 -10.53 8.94
CA ASN A 439 -3.57 -9.86 9.96
C ASN A 439 -3.37 -8.33 10.01
N LEU A 440 -2.41 -7.76 9.29
CA LEU A 440 -2.38 -6.33 9.02
C LEU A 440 -3.42 -6.01 7.95
N MET A 441 -4.58 -5.56 8.40
CA MET A 441 -5.74 -5.34 7.53
C MET A 441 -5.73 -3.98 6.86
N SER A 442 -5.25 -2.96 7.58
CA SER A 442 -5.11 -1.61 7.06
C SER A 442 -4.04 -0.82 7.80
N THR A 443 -3.64 0.28 7.19
CA THR A 443 -2.73 1.27 7.77
C THR A 443 -3.18 2.64 7.29
N GLU A 444 -3.27 3.61 8.20
CA GLU A 444 -3.56 4.99 7.80
C GLU A 444 -2.45 5.53 6.91
N GLY A 445 -1.39 6.10 7.45
CA GLY A 445 -0.29 6.67 6.68
C GLY A 445 -0.78 7.55 5.52
N VAL A 446 -1.84 8.33 5.74
CA VAL A 446 -2.52 9.17 4.77
C VAL A 446 -3.21 10.34 5.46
N TYR A 447 -3.29 11.45 4.77
CA TYR A 447 -4.11 12.58 5.21
C TYR A 447 -5.56 12.29 4.82
N GLY A 448 -6.34 11.68 5.77
CA GLY A 448 -7.66 11.12 5.55
C GLY A 448 -8.82 12.05 5.91
N ALA A 449 -10.08 11.55 5.81
CA ALA A 449 -11.28 12.35 6.03
C ALA A 449 -11.46 12.79 7.49
N GLU A 450 -10.79 12.16 8.46
CA GLU A 450 -10.83 12.63 9.85
C GLU A 450 -10.35 14.09 10.00
N TRP A 451 -9.52 14.56 9.05
CA TRP A 451 -8.99 15.92 9.05
C TRP A 451 -10.01 17.01 8.69
N TYR A 452 -11.21 16.63 8.25
CA TYR A 452 -12.36 17.56 8.24
C TYR A 452 -12.71 18.05 9.65
N ASN A 453 -12.32 17.31 10.69
CA ASN A 453 -12.51 17.74 12.08
C ASN A 453 -11.49 18.78 12.54
N ASN A 454 -10.30 18.81 11.94
CA ASN A 454 -9.15 19.47 12.56
C ASN A 454 -8.66 20.70 11.79
N VAL A 455 -8.66 20.69 10.45
CA VAL A 455 -8.07 21.79 9.68
C VAL A 455 -8.82 22.15 8.40
N PRO A 456 -9.11 23.45 8.18
CA PRO A 456 -9.81 23.92 6.98
C PRO A 456 -8.97 23.76 5.70
N THR A 457 -7.64 23.59 5.81
CA THR A 457 -6.76 23.36 4.65
C THR A 457 -7.07 22.03 3.98
N PHE A 458 -7.43 21.01 4.75
CA PHE A 458 -7.85 19.71 4.23
C PHE A 458 -9.10 19.86 3.36
N THR A 459 -10.15 20.51 3.87
CA THR A 459 -11.39 20.78 3.14
C THR A 459 -11.14 21.34 1.73
N LYS A 460 -10.31 22.39 1.62
CA LYS A 460 -10.04 23.07 0.34
C LYS A 460 -9.32 22.21 -0.69
N LYS A 461 -8.61 21.18 -0.27
CA LYS A 461 -7.75 20.36 -1.12
C LYS A 461 -8.25 18.91 -1.29
N ALA A 462 -9.27 18.51 -0.53
CA ALA A 462 -9.71 17.12 -0.44
C ALA A 462 -10.03 16.50 -1.80
N ALA A 463 -10.76 17.17 -2.67
CA ALA A 463 -11.16 16.61 -3.97
C ALA A 463 -9.94 16.27 -4.87
N ALA A 464 -8.99 17.20 -5.02
CA ALA A 464 -7.76 16.95 -5.79
C ALA A 464 -6.85 15.93 -5.09
N HIS A 465 -6.80 15.95 -3.75
CA HIS A 465 -6.06 14.96 -2.97
C HIS A 465 -6.63 13.55 -3.18
N ASN A 466 -7.95 13.39 -3.08
CA ASN A 466 -8.63 12.12 -3.33
C ASN A 466 -8.34 11.58 -4.75
N ALA A 467 -8.30 12.45 -5.76
CA ALA A 467 -7.95 12.08 -7.13
C ALA A 467 -6.44 11.81 -7.32
N THR A 468 -5.58 12.09 -6.33
CA THR A 468 -4.13 11.80 -6.37
C THR A 468 -3.78 10.48 -5.69
N LEU A 469 -4.46 10.14 -4.59
CA LEU A 469 -4.15 8.99 -3.74
C LEU A 469 -4.13 7.64 -4.47
N PRO A 470 -5.03 7.32 -5.42
CA PRO A 470 -5.00 6.07 -6.16
C PRO A 470 -3.74 5.86 -7.02
N PHE A 471 -3.03 6.95 -7.35
CA PHE A 471 -1.79 6.92 -8.14
C PHE A 471 -0.53 7.01 -7.28
N THR A 472 -0.67 7.26 -6.00
CA THR A 472 0.42 7.47 -5.03
C THR A 472 0.28 6.53 -3.84
N ARG A 473 -0.19 7.00 -2.69
CA ARG A 473 -0.26 6.28 -1.41
C ARG A 473 -0.98 4.92 -1.53
N ASN A 474 -2.09 4.85 -2.22
CA ASN A 474 -2.88 3.61 -2.29
C ASN A 474 -2.31 2.57 -3.28
N VAL A 475 -1.31 2.94 -4.10
CA VAL A 475 -0.57 1.97 -4.93
C VAL A 475 0.20 0.98 -4.07
N ILE A 476 0.79 1.43 -2.97
CA ILE A 476 1.75 0.68 -2.15
C ILE A 476 1.11 -0.18 -1.05
N GLY A 477 -0.22 -0.17 -0.94
CA GLY A 477 -0.94 -1.02 0.01
C GLY A 477 -2.17 -0.38 0.62
N PRO A 478 -2.84 -1.09 1.54
CA PRO A 478 -4.11 -0.68 2.12
C PRO A 478 -4.00 0.69 2.79
N MET A 479 -5.10 1.46 2.72
CA MET A 479 -5.14 2.84 3.18
C MET A 479 -6.45 3.12 3.91
N ASP A 480 -6.37 3.33 5.22
CA ASP A 480 -7.52 3.67 6.04
C ASP A 480 -7.80 5.18 5.97
N TYR A 481 -8.41 5.59 4.88
CA TYR A 481 -8.77 6.99 4.59
C TYR A 481 -10.00 7.46 5.37
N THR A 482 -10.81 6.59 5.90
CA THR A 482 -12.10 6.85 6.56
C THR A 482 -13.12 7.57 5.65
N PRO A 483 -13.59 6.94 4.54
CA PRO A 483 -14.50 7.57 3.58
C PRO A 483 -15.94 7.72 4.09
N CYS A 484 -16.81 8.34 3.26
CA CYS A 484 -18.25 8.52 3.49
C CYS A 484 -18.61 9.61 4.51
N ALA A 485 -17.91 10.74 4.50
CA ALA A 485 -18.35 11.95 5.20
C ALA A 485 -19.53 12.59 4.42
N PHE A 486 -20.76 12.17 4.71
CA PHE A 486 -21.99 12.70 4.07
C PHE A 486 -22.55 13.94 4.77
N SER A 487 -22.10 14.24 5.98
CA SER A 487 -22.44 15.46 6.70
C SER A 487 -21.17 16.24 7.06
N ASP A 488 -21.37 17.52 7.41
CA ASP A 488 -20.28 18.35 7.88
C ASP A 488 -19.91 18.01 9.34
N SER A 489 -18.62 18.10 9.64
CA SER A 489 -18.07 18.07 10.97
C SER A 489 -17.71 19.50 11.43
N GLN A 490 -16.50 19.73 11.97
CA GLN A 490 -16.02 21.06 12.36
C GLN A 490 -15.74 21.93 11.14
N HIS A 491 -15.33 21.33 10.02
CA HIS A 491 -15.10 22.01 8.76
C HIS A 491 -15.92 21.34 7.66
N PRO A 492 -16.59 22.11 6.79
CA PRO A 492 -17.44 21.56 5.75
C PRO A 492 -16.59 20.80 4.73
N HIS A 493 -17.08 19.66 4.27
CA HIS A 493 -16.54 18.99 3.09
C HIS A 493 -17.06 19.68 1.82
N ILE A 494 -16.26 19.62 0.74
CA ILE A 494 -16.59 20.27 -0.53
C ILE A 494 -16.94 19.27 -1.64
N THR A 495 -16.76 18.00 -1.36
CA THR A 495 -17.05 16.88 -2.26
C THR A 495 -18.55 16.55 -2.25
N SER A 496 -19.04 16.01 -3.35
CA SER A 496 -20.44 15.56 -3.42
C SER A 496 -20.64 14.22 -2.69
N LYS A 497 -21.90 13.86 -2.45
CA LYS A 497 -22.25 12.57 -1.84
C LYS A 497 -21.82 11.38 -2.70
N ALA A 498 -21.95 11.47 -4.03
CA ALA A 498 -21.50 10.39 -4.90
C ALA A 498 -19.97 10.31 -4.97
N HIS A 499 -19.24 11.43 -4.80
CA HIS A 499 -17.79 11.41 -4.62
C HIS A 499 -17.42 10.63 -3.35
N GLU A 500 -18.01 10.97 -2.20
CA GLU A 500 -17.73 10.31 -0.92
C GLU A 500 -18.02 8.79 -0.97
N LEU A 501 -19.13 8.39 -1.61
CA LEU A 501 -19.45 6.98 -1.79
C LEU A 501 -18.45 6.30 -2.73
N ALA A 502 -18.03 6.96 -3.81
CA ALA A 502 -17.06 6.42 -4.76
C ALA A 502 -15.70 6.09 -4.13
N LEU A 503 -15.29 6.83 -3.09
CA LEU A 503 -14.04 6.59 -2.36
C LEU A 503 -13.98 5.19 -1.77
N THR A 504 -15.10 4.59 -1.36
CA THR A 504 -15.16 3.24 -0.80
C THR A 504 -14.70 2.15 -1.78
N VAL A 505 -14.79 2.41 -3.07
CA VAL A 505 -14.31 1.53 -4.14
C VAL A 505 -12.95 1.98 -4.68
N LEU A 506 -12.71 3.28 -4.78
CA LEU A 506 -11.44 3.82 -5.26
C LEU A 506 -10.28 3.49 -4.33
N PHE A 507 -10.49 3.57 -3.01
CA PHE A 507 -9.46 3.30 -2.02
C PHE A 507 -9.49 1.84 -1.58
N GLU A 508 -8.37 1.17 -1.74
CA GLU A 508 -8.20 -0.19 -1.25
C GLU A 508 -7.87 -0.14 0.25
N SER A 509 -8.69 -0.81 1.04
CA SER A 509 -8.49 -1.06 2.45
C SER A 509 -9.28 -2.30 2.86
N ALA A 510 -8.65 -3.23 3.54
CA ALA A 510 -9.34 -4.43 4.02
C ALA A 510 -10.20 -4.17 5.28
N LEU A 511 -9.99 -3.03 5.93
CA LEU A 511 -10.88 -2.46 6.95
C LEU A 511 -11.23 -1.05 6.50
N GLN A 512 -12.48 -0.81 6.15
CA GLN A 512 -12.95 0.53 5.79
C GLN A 512 -13.77 1.12 6.93
N HIS A 513 -13.17 2.01 7.70
CA HIS A 513 -13.87 2.77 8.72
C HIS A 513 -14.69 3.87 8.06
N LEU A 514 -15.99 3.84 8.27
CA LEU A 514 -16.88 4.87 7.73
C LEU A 514 -16.83 6.10 8.62
N ALA A 515 -16.44 7.24 8.07
CA ALA A 515 -16.58 8.52 8.74
C ALA A 515 -18.06 8.93 8.77
N ASP A 516 -18.50 9.53 9.82
CA ASP A 516 -19.81 10.12 10.00
C ASP A 516 -20.65 9.47 11.13
N ARG A 517 -21.74 10.09 11.43
CA ARG A 517 -22.67 9.71 12.51
C ARG A 517 -23.79 8.82 12.02
N PRO A 518 -24.38 7.96 12.87
CA PRO A 518 -25.46 7.08 12.48
C PRO A 518 -26.64 7.78 11.78
N GLU A 519 -27.02 8.98 12.24
CA GLU A 519 -28.12 9.73 11.65
C GLU A 519 -27.88 10.12 10.21
N SER A 520 -26.65 10.50 9.88
CA SER A 520 -26.27 10.85 8.52
C SER A 520 -26.42 9.67 7.57
N PHE A 521 -26.02 8.46 7.98
CA PHE A 521 -26.24 7.24 7.20
C PHE A 521 -27.72 6.87 7.09
N TYR A 522 -28.52 7.08 8.14
CA TYR A 522 -29.96 6.80 8.11
C TYR A 522 -30.74 7.75 7.19
N GLN A 523 -30.23 8.95 6.96
CA GLN A 523 -30.78 9.92 6.02
C GLN A 523 -30.44 9.59 4.56
N GLN A 524 -29.45 8.73 4.32
CA GLN A 524 -29.16 8.33 2.94
C GLN A 524 -30.27 7.45 2.36
N PRO A 525 -30.52 7.52 1.04
CA PRO A 525 -31.45 6.62 0.37
C PRO A 525 -31.18 5.15 0.65
N VAL A 526 -32.21 4.33 0.58
CA VAL A 526 -32.13 2.89 0.85
C VAL A 526 -31.11 2.17 -0.05
N GLU A 527 -30.95 2.65 -1.30
CA GLU A 527 -29.98 2.14 -2.27
C GLU A 527 -28.54 2.29 -1.75
N VAL A 528 -28.21 3.43 -1.15
CA VAL A 528 -26.89 3.71 -0.55
C VAL A 528 -26.68 2.85 0.69
N GLN A 529 -27.69 2.79 1.59
CA GLN A 529 -27.62 1.96 2.79
C GLN A 529 -27.42 0.47 2.44
N GLN A 530 -28.15 -0.03 1.43
CA GLN A 530 -28.00 -1.40 0.96
C GLN A 530 -26.62 -1.64 0.34
N PHE A 531 -26.12 -0.68 -0.47
CA PHE A 531 -24.79 -0.79 -1.07
C PHE A 531 -23.70 -0.97 0.00
N LEU A 532 -23.69 -0.17 1.04
CA LEU A 532 -22.71 -0.27 2.13
C LEU A 532 -22.74 -1.64 2.81
N GLY A 533 -23.90 -2.29 2.89
CA GLY A 533 -24.06 -3.61 3.48
C GLY A 533 -23.53 -4.79 2.66
N TYR A 534 -23.19 -4.58 1.37
CA TYR A 534 -22.53 -5.57 0.52
C TYR A 534 -21.26 -5.06 -0.15
N LEU A 535 -20.72 -3.94 0.32
CA LEU A 535 -19.47 -3.38 -0.16
C LEU A 535 -18.31 -4.33 0.14
N PRO A 536 -17.57 -4.81 -0.87
CA PRO A 536 -16.38 -5.61 -0.63
C PRO A 536 -15.24 -4.76 -0.05
N ALA A 537 -14.45 -5.35 0.84
CA ALA A 537 -13.23 -4.75 1.38
C ALA A 537 -11.94 -5.46 0.93
N ALA A 538 -12.06 -6.45 0.04
CA ALA A 538 -10.97 -7.10 -0.66
C ALA A 538 -11.41 -7.42 -2.09
N TRP A 539 -10.47 -7.47 -3.03
CA TRP A 539 -10.77 -7.47 -4.45
C TRP A 539 -10.07 -8.61 -5.19
N ASP A 540 -10.79 -9.25 -6.11
CA ASP A 540 -10.22 -10.28 -6.99
C ASP A 540 -9.31 -9.70 -8.05
N ASP A 541 -9.65 -8.52 -8.58
CA ASP A 541 -8.85 -7.79 -9.57
C ASP A 541 -9.17 -6.29 -9.54
N THR A 542 -8.22 -5.49 -10.01
CA THR A 542 -8.32 -4.04 -10.11
C THR A 542 -7.82 -3.57 -11.47
N LYS A 543 -8.56 -2.64 -12.09
CA LYS A 543 -8.22 -2.04 -13.38
C LYS A 543 -8.37 -0.53 -13.33
N LEU A 544 -7.34 0.19 -13.74
CA LEU A 544 -7.47 1.61 -14.04
C LEU A 544 -8.22 1.78 -15.36
N ILE A 545 -9.36 2.44 -15.34
CA ILE A 545 -10.14 2.72 -16.55
C ILE A 545 -9.64 4.01 -17.20
N ASN A 546 -9.49 5.05 -16.40
CA ASN A 546 -8.98 6.35 -16.84
C ASN A 546 -8.55 7.18 -15.64
N GLY A 547 -7.69 8.18 -15.85
CA GLY A 547 -7.33 9.11 -14.78
C GLY A 547 -6.04 9.87 -15.02
N TYR A 548 -5.88 10.93 -14.22
CA TYR A 548 -4.66 11.69 -14.09
C TYR A 548 -4.56 12.27 -12.68
N PRO A 549 -3.43 12.11 -11.97
CA PRO A 549 -3.30 12.49 -10.57
C PRO A 549 -3.71 13.94 -10.30
N GLY A 550 -4.58 14.15 -9.32
CA GLY A 550 -5.09 15.45 -8.91
C GLY A 550 -6.23 16.01 -9.77
N GLN A 551 -6.54 15.37 -10.89
CA GLN A 551 -7.61 15.82 -11.77
C GLN A 551 -8.83 14.91 -11.69
N PHE A 552 -8.68 13.65 -11.98
CA PHE A 552 -9.75 12.66 -11.91
C PHE A 552 -9.19 11.24 -11.88
N VAL A 553 -10.02 10.30 -11.48
CA VAL A 553 -9.67 8.87 -11.53
C VAL A 553 -10.93 8.04 -11.69
N THR A 554 -10.82 6.95 -12.45
CA THR A 554 -11.84 5.90 -12.54
C THR A 554 -11.18 4.55 -12.44
N ILE A 555 -11.58 3.76 -11.44
CA ILE A 555 -11.09 2.40 -11.19
C ILE A 555 -12.26 1.43 -11.23
N ALA A 556 -12.05 0.27 -11.83
CA ALA A 556 -12.93 -0.88 -11.75
C ALA A 556 -12.28 -1.95 -10.86
N ARG A 557 -13.04 -2.45 -9.90
CA ARG A 557 -12.63 -3.53 -8.99
C ARG A 557 -13.61 -4.69 -9.09
N LYS A 558 -13.06 -5.90 -9.15
CA LYS A 558 -13.86 -7.13 -9.23
C LYS A 558 -13.97 -7.77 -7.84
N SER A 559 -15.16 -8.22 -7.50
CA SER A 559 -15.39 -9.13 -6.39
C SER A 559 -16.44 -10.15 -6.84
N ASP A 560 -16.09 -11.42 -6.77
CA ASP A 560 -16.87 -12.54 -7.29
C ASP A 560 -17.25 -12.34 -8.78
N ASP A 561 -18.55 -12.31 -9.09
CA ASP A 561 -19.09 -12.11 -10.44
C ASP A 561 -19.41 -10.65 -10.80
N LYS A 562 -19.17 -9.71 -9.85
CA LYS A 562 -19.50 -8.29 -9.99
C LYS A 562 -18.28 -7.44 -10.25
N TRP A 563 -18.51 -6.35 -10.98
CA TRP A 563 -17.57 -5.25 -11.09
C TRP A 563 -18.15 -4.01 -10.43
N PHE A 564 -17.31 -3.35 -9.66
CA PHE A 564 -17.58 -2.07 -9.02
C PHE A 564 -16.71 -1.02 -9.71
N VAL A 565 -17.33 -0.06 -10.38
CA VAL A 565 -16.63 0.98 -11.13
C VAL A 565 -16.92 2.31 -10.47
N ALA A 566 -15.88 2.92 -9.91
CA ALA A 566 -16.00 4.22 -9.24
C ALA A 566 -15.15 5.26 -9.93
N GLY A 567 -15.66 6.48 -10.03
CA GLY A 567 -14.93 7.61 -10.58
C GLY A 567 -15.22 8.89 -9.83
N ILE A 568 -14.21 9.76 -9.75
CA ILE A 568 -14.33 11.09 -9.13
C ILE A 568 -13.69 12.17 -10.00
N ASN A 569 -14.24 13.36 -9.91
CA ASN A 569 -13.69 14.61 -10.41
C ASN A 569 -13.01 15.36 -9.26
N GLY A 570 -11.70 15.54 -9.35
CA GLY A 570 -10.89 16.27 -8.35
C GLY A 570 -10.83 17.77 -8.57
N THR A 571 -11.54 18.30 -9.57
CA THR A 571 -11.45 19.71 -9.99
C THR A 571 -12.72 20.51 -9.65
N ASP A 572 -12.58 21.84 -9.68
CA ASP A 572 -13.67 22.79 -9.44
C ASP A 572 -14.56 23.04 -10.67
N ASN A 573 -14.30 22.34 -11.78
CA ASN A 573 -15.07 22.46 -13.02
C ASN A 573 -15.79 21.14 -13.33
N PRO A 574 -16.94 21.16 -14.02
CA PRO A 574 -17.56 19.97 -14.55
C PRO A 574 -16.61 19.22 -15.48
N MET A 575 -16.68 17.90 -15.51
CA MET A 575 -15.78 17.06 -16.30
C MET A 575 -16.51 15.90 -16.96
N ASP A 576 -16.18 15.64 -18.22
CA ASP A 576 -16.60 14.47 -18.97
C ASP A 576 -15.57 13.35 -18.83
N ILE A 577 -15.92 12.28 -18.13
CA ILE A 577 -15.04 11.15 -17.88
C ILE A 577 -15.41 10.00 -18.83
N LYS A 578 -14.49 9.60 -19.71
CA LYS A 578 -14.69 8.48 -20.64
C LYS A 578 -14.63 7.15 -19.91
N LEU A 579 -15.57 6.25 -20.22
CA LEU A 579 -15.63 4.88 -19.71
C LEU A 579 -15.33 3.88 -20.85
N ASP A 580 -14.20 3.19 -20.77
CA ASP A 580 -13.88 2.04 -21.65
C ASP A 580 -13.96 0.73 -20.85
N LEU A 581 -15.19 0.23 -20.67
CA LEU A 581 -15.45 -1.01 -19.92
C LEU A 581 -15.43 -2.26 -20.80
N LYS A 582 -15.34 -2.13 -22.12
CA LYS A 582 -15.43 -3.27 -23.08
C LYS A 582 -14.32 -4.31 -22.89
N LYS A 583 -13.17 -3.88 -22.34
CA LYS A 583 -12.03 -4.77 -22.10
C LYS A 583 -12.21 -5.66 -20.87
N ILE A 584 -13.02 -5.23 -19.92
CA ILE A 584 -13.15 -5.89 -18.61
C ILE A 584 -14.52 -6.56 -18.41
N VAL A 585 -15.59 -6.04 -19.01
CA VAL A 585 -16.95 -6.56 -18.85
C VAL A 585 -17.48 -7.03 -20.19
N LYS A 586 -17.98 -8.27 -20.24
CA LYS A 586 -18.55 -8.89 -21.44
C LYS A 586 -19.93 -9.45 -21.15
N GLY A 587 -20.76 -9.56 -22.20
CA GLY A 587 -22.07 -10.21 -22.17
C GLY A 587 -23.21 -9.27 -21.74
N LYS A 588 -24.37 -9.87 -21.49
CA LYS A 588 -25.55 -9.16 -20.97
C LYS A 588 -25.34 -8.95 -19.47
N LYS A 589 -25.30 -7.71 -19.04
CA LYS A 589 -25.09 -7.30 -17.65
C LYS A 589 -26.03 -6.16 -17.31
N THR A 590 -26.49 -6.12 -16.08
CA THR A 590 -27.23 -5.00 -15.50
C THR A 590 -26.27 -4.08 -14.76
N VAL A 591 -26.46 -2.78 -14.90
CA VAL A 591 -25.64 -1.75 -14.25
C VAL A 591 -26.53 -0.89 -13.38
N LYS A 592 -26.27 -0.89 -12.08
CA LYS A 592 -26.84 0.09 -11.13
C LYS A 592 -25.90 1.28 -11.02
N LEU A 593 -26.42 2.49 -11.17
CA LEU A 593 -25.70 3.73 -11.14
C LEU A 593 -26.11 4.55 -9.92
N PHE A 594 -25.11 5.04 -9.20
CA PHE A 594 -25.21 5.99 -8.10
C PHE A 594 -24.49 7.27 -8.55
N LEU A 595 -25.22 8.34 -8.75
CA LEU A 595 -24.74 9.57 -9.40
C LEU A 595 -25.11 10.79 -8.57
N ASP A 596 -24.35 11.85 -8.74
CA ASP A 596 -24.79 13.18 -8.33
C ASP A 596 -25.94 13.66 -9.24
N ASN A 597 -26.91 14.35 -8.64
CA ASN A 597 -27.91 15.05 -9.42
C ASN A 597 -27.29 16.36 -9.94
N PRO A 598 -27.22 16.57 -11.28
CA PRO A 598 -26.57 17.74 -11.85
C PRO A 598 -27.28 19.07 -11.50
N ASP A 599 -28.58 19.01 -11.17
CA ASP A 599 -29.37 20.17 -10.79
C ASP A 599 -29.28 20.50 -9.30
N ASN A 600 -28.88 19.51 -8.47
CA ASN A 600 -28.71 19.65 -7.04
C ASN A 600 -27.78 18.55 -6.52
N ASN A 601 -26.49 18.88 -6.30
CA ASN A 601 -25.46 17.95 -5.84
C ASN A 601 -25.66 17.39 -4.41
N GLU A 602 -26.63 17.92 -3.65
CA GLU A 602 -27.08 17.36 -2.38
C GLU A 602 -28.07 16.18 -2.57
N GLN A 603 -28.53 15.94 -3.79
CA GLN A 603 -29.46 14.88 -4.11
C GLN A 603 -28.79 13.78 -4.94
N TRP A 604 -29.25 12.56 -4.71
CA TRP A 604 -28.84 11.40 -5.48
C TRP A 604 -29.66 11.26 -6.77
N LEU A 605 -29.00 10.73 -7.81
CA LEU A 605 -29.64 10.23 -9.01
C LEU A 605 -29.32 8.74 -9.19
N PHE A 606 -30.35 7.88 -9.11
CA PHE A 606 -30.19 6.45 -9.32
C PHE A 606 -30.74 6.05 -10.69
N LYS A 607 -30.02 5.15 -11.37
CA LYS A 607 -30.46 4.55 -12.63
C LYS A 607 -30.12 3.06 -12.62
N THR A 608 -30.91 2.28 -13.34
CA THR A 608 -30.59 0.88 -13.66
C THR A 608 -30.74 0.71 -15.16
N VAL A 609 -29.68 0.29 -15.83
CA VAL A 609 -29.65 0.15 -17.30
C VAL A 609 -29.00 -1.18 -17.69
N GLU A 610 -29.20 -1.64 -18.92
CA GLU A 610 -28.36 -2.70 -19.47
C GLU A 610 -26.97 -2.12 -19.85
N LEU A 611 -25.93 -2.93 -19.75
CA LEU A 611 -24.55 -2.51 -20.04
C LEU A 611 -24.40 -1.89 -21.44
N LYS A 612 -25.17 -2.36 -22.43
CA LYS A 612 -25.17 -1.80 -23.79
C LYS A 612 -25.73 -0.38 -23.89
N GLU A 613 -26.53 0.03 -22.89
CA GLU A 613 -27.18 1.35 -22.79
C GLU A 613 -26.38 2.31 -21.92
N LEU A 614 -25.31 1.82 -21.27
CA LEU A 614 -24.43 2.64 -20.46
C LEU A 614 -23.75 3.69 -21.35
N PRO A 615 -23.80 4.98 -20.99
CA PRO A 615 -23.11 6.01 -21.75
C PRO A 615 -21.60 5.81 -21.74
N ALA A 616 -20.96 6.08 -22.87
CA ALA A 616 -19.49 5.99 -22.99
C ALA A 616 -18.75 7.12 -22.23
N VAL A 617 -19.48 8.10 -21.76
CA VAL A 617 -18.98 9.27 -21.01
C VAL A 617 -19.89 9.52 -19.81
N MET A 618 -19.27 9.71 -18.65
CA MET A 618 -19.95 10.15 -17.43
C MET A 618 -19.69 11.64 -17.21
N ASN A 619 -20.77 12.41 -17.13
CA ASN A 619 -20.68 13.83 -16.79
C ASN A 619 -20.59 13.96 -15.26
N CYS A 620 -19.49 14.44 -14.74
CA CYS A 620 -19.28 14.68 -13.32
C CYS A 620 -19.40 16.16 -13.00
N VAL A 621 -20.20 16.52 -12.02
CA VAL A 621 -20.25 17.86 -11.46
C VAL A 621 -18.90 18.27 -10.85
N PRO A 622 -18.62 19.54 -10.58
CA PRO A 622 -17.41 19.95 -9.86
C PRO A 622 -17.27 19.17 -8.55
N ARG A 623 -16.10 18.58 -8.30
CA ARG A 623 -15.77 17.76 -7.12
C ARG A 623 -16.75 16.60 -6.89
N GLY A 624 -17.43 16.18 -7.96
CA GLY A 624 -18.42 15.11 -7.95
C GLY A 624 -17.84 13.72 -8.17
N GLY A 625 -18.75 12.74 -8.21
CA GLY A 625 -18.36 11.35 -8.46
C GLY A 625 -19.48 10.49 -9.00
N PHE A 626 -19.17 9.23 -9.22
CA PHE A 626 -20.13 8.21 -9.60
C PHE A 626 -19.67 6.82 -9.14
N LEU A 627 -20.64 5.95 -8.93
CA LEU A 627 -20.41 4.53 -8.66
C LEU A 627 -21.33 3.69 -9.53
N LEU A 628 -20.78 2.65 -10.16
CA LEU A 628 -21.50 1.65 -10.95
C LEU A 628 -21.30 0.28 -10.33
N VAL A 629 -22.39 -0.48 -10.19
CA VAL A 629 -22.34 -1.90 -9.81
C VAL A 629 -22.87 -2.71 -10.98
N ILE A 630 -22.00 -3.54 -11.57
CA ILE A 630 -22.26 -4.34 -12.77
C ILE A 630 -22.37 -5.81 -12.37
N SER A 631 -23.54 -6.41 -12.60
CA SER A 631 -23.85 -7.79 -12.22
C SER A 631 -24.39 -8.62 -13.37
#